data_f0d3fad3bc6b46adb7d01b8d9ff7cdcf
#
_entry.id   f0d3fad3bc6b46adb7d01b8d9ff7cdcf
#
_cell.length_a   1.000
_cell.length_b   1.000
_cell.length_c   1.000
_cell.angle_alpha   90.00
_cell.angle_beta   90.00
_cell.angle_gamma   90.00
#
_symmetry.space_group_name_H-M   'P 1'
#
loop_
_entity.id
_entity.type
_entity.pdbx_description
1 polymer ?
#
loop_
_entity_poly.entity_id
_entity_poly.type
_entity_poly.pdbx_seq_one_letter_code
_entity_poly.pdbx_strand_id
1 'polypeptide(L)'
;MPKSTYQKKDAKELSMKIKEIEIQTGITSHNIRFYEKEKLIFPKRNPLNGYREYTEQDVELLKRIKLLRMLNVPVSDIRECIEGKKQLSDVLTIRLEAIKAEENRIRQNHLLCEQLAAMEIEINDLPAELIDKIFRDKNAYVYQLEQLKKHDRMENLIFLSKQITCILGWLIVIVVCLQFYFGLFAAHVSKPLQIVTFIMTALLFSCIFW
;
A
#
# COMPACT_ATOMS: atom_id res chain seq x y z
N MET A 1 -21.07 -26.90 25.03
CA MET A 1 -21.43 -25.78 24.12
C MET A 1 -22.12 -24.71 24.94
N PRO A 2 -21.58 -23.52 25.15
CA PRO A 2 -22.37 -22.37 25.53
C PRO A 2 -22.38 -21.37 24.35
N LYS A 3 -23.56 -21.09 23.85
CA LYS A 3 -23.84 -19.99 22.94
C LYS A 3 -23.55 -18.69 23.69
N SER A 4 -22.56 -17.94 23.25
CA SER A 4 -22.29 -16.58 23.76
C SER A 4 -23.44 -15.67 23.36
N THR A 5 -24.32 -15.43 24.31
CA THR A 5 -25.40 -14.44 24.21
C THR A 5 -24.78 -13.07 24.47
N TYR A 6 -24.32 -12.39 23.45
CA TYR A 6 -24.02 -10.96 23.57
C TYR A 6 -25.35 -10.22 23.67
N GLN A 7 -25.69 -9.84 24.90
CA GLN A 7 -26.81 -8.95 25.17
C GLN A 7 -26.58 -7.60 24.48
N LYS A 8 -27.48 -7.30 23.58
CA LYS A 8 -27.65 -6.03 22.88
C LYS A 8 -27.99 -4.96 23.91
N LYS A 9 -26.99 -4.20 24.37
CA LYS A 9 -27.23 -2.96 25.09
C LYS A 9 -27.57 -1.92 24.04
N ASP A 10 -28.76 -1.39 24.07
CA ASP A 10 -29.24 -0.23 23.28
C ASP A 10 -28.50 1.04 23.72
N ALA A 11 -27.22 1.12 23.41
CA ALA A 11 -26.48 2.37 23.40
C ALA A 11 -26.74 3.00 22.04
N LYS A 12 -27.21 4.23 22.00
CA LYS A 12 -27.30 5.09 20.81
C LYS A 12 -25.99 4.95 20.06
N GLU A 13 -25.99 4.16 18.97
CA GLU A 13 -24.83 3.78 18.20
C GLU A 13 -24.23 5.09 17.65
N LEU A 14 -23.09 5.52 18.21
CA LEU A 14 -22.43 6.76 17.82
C LEU A 14 -21.96 6.56 16.37
N SER A 15 -22.62 7.25 15.45
CA SER A 15 -22.28 7.19 14.04
C SER A 15 -21.08 8.09 13.79
N MET A 16 -19.97 7.49 13.29
CA MET A 16 -18.70 8.17 13.03
C MET A 16 -18.45 8.29 11.53
N LYS A 17 -17.77 9.38 11.12
CA LYS A 17 -17.31 9.57 9.75
C LYS A 17 -15.92 8.95 9.55
N ILE A 18 -15.56 8.66 8.30
CA ILE A 18 -14.28 8.02 7.95
C ILE A 18 -13.06 8.76 8.51
N LYS A 19 -13.09 10.08 8.59
CA LYS A 19 -12.00 10.88 9.17
C LYS A 19 -11.81 10.63 10.66
N GLU A 20 -12.88 10.44 11.40
CA GLU A 20 -12.84 10.13 12.83
C GLU A 20 -12.27 8.74 13.06
N ILE A 21 -12.65 7.76 12.22
CA ILE A 21 -12.10 6.40 12.23
C ILE A 21 -10.60 6.42 11.91
N GLU A 22 -10.19 7.20 10.93
CA GLU A 22 -8.78 7.37 10.56
C GLU A 22 -7.94 7.84 11.75
N ILE A 23 -8.43 8.83 12.50
CA ILE A 23 -7.78 9.34 13.71
C ILE A 23 -7.72 8.27 14.81
N GLN A 24 -8.83 7.56 15.05
CA GLN A 24 -8.91 6.58 16.15
C GLN A 24 -8.12 5.30 15.89
N THR A 25 -8.04 4.85 14.64
CA THR A 25 -7.39 3.59 14.26
C THR A 25 -5.97 3.78 13.74
N GLY A 26 -5.64 4.99 13.27
CA GLY A 26 -4.40 5.25 12.53
C GLY A 26 -4.33 4.47 11.23
N ILE A 27 -5.47 4.16 10.62
CA ILE A 27 -5.60 3.52 9.31
C ILE A 27 -6.07 4.59 8.34
N THR A 28 -5.38 4.77 7.21
CA THR A 28 -5.77 5.78 6.22
C THR A 28 -7.15 5.51 5.64
N SER A 29 -7.89 6.57 5.30
CA SER A 29 -9.21 6.47 4.65
C SER A 29 -9.16 5.59 3.39
N HIS A 30 -8.02 5.57 2.67
CA HIS A 30 -7.80 4.69 1.53
C HIS A 30 -7.84 3.20 1.94
N ASN A 31 -7.11 2.84 3.00
CA ASN A 31 -7.07 1.45 3.49
C ASN A 31 -8.40 1.03 4.11
N ILE A 32 -9.13 1.94 4.77
CA ILE A 32 -10.48 1.65 5.28
C ILE A 32 -11.43 1.29 4.13
N ARG A 33 -11.40 2.06 3.02
CA ARG A 33 -12.19 1.76 1.81
C ARG A 33 -11.74 0.46 1.12
N PHE A 34 -10.45 0.17 1.16
CA PHE A 34 -9.93 -1.11 0.67
C PHE A 34 -10.51 -2.28 1.48
N TYR A 35 -10.53 -2.20 2.81
CA TYR A 35 -11.11 -3.24 3.67
C TYR A 35 -12.62 -3.39 3.47
N GLU A 36 -13.34 -2.32 3.19
CA GLU A 36 -14.76 -2.38 2.77
C GLU A 36 -14.91 -3.14 1.44
N LYS A 37 -14.09 -2.79 0.43
CA LYS A 37 -14.08 -3.48 -0.88
C LYS A 37 -13.76 -4.97 -0.73
N GLU A 38 -12.84 -5.31 0.16
CA GLU A 38 -12.46 -6.67 0.49
C GLU A 38 -13.46 -7.38 1.43
N LYS A 39 -14.60 -6.75 1.73
CA LYS A 39 -15.67 -7.32 2.58
C LYS A 39 -15.23 -7.70 3.98
N LEU A 40 -14.27 -6.99 4.56
CA LEU A 40 -13.86 -7.15 5.96
C LEU A 40 -14.71 -6.32 6.91
N ILE A 41 -15.26 -5.19 6.45
CA ILE A 41 -16.15 -4.29 7.18
C ILE A 41 -17.35 -3.91 6.29
N PHE A 42 -18.49 -3.60 6.92
CA PHE A 42 -19.75 -3.30 6.24
C PHE A 42 -20.40 -2.05 6.84
N PRO A 43 -19.82 -0.84 6.60
CA PRO A 43 -20.39 0.38 7.13
C PRO A 43 -21.80 0.63 6.60
N LYS A 44 -22.70 1.10 7.46
CA LYS A 44 -24.02 1.53 7.06
C LYS A 44 -23.94 2.79 6.21
N ARG A 45 -24.93 3.02 5.35
CA ARG A 45 -25.05 4.27 4.61
C ARG A 45 -26.19 5.08 5.19
N ASN A 46 -25.93 6.36 5.44
CA ASN A 46 -26.94 7.28 5.86
C ASN A 46 -28.02 7.41 4.75
N PRO A 47 -29.29 7.15 5.06
CA PRO A 47 -30.36 7.17 4.06
C PRO A 47 -30.65 8.56 3.47
N LEU A 48 -30.26 9.64 4.19
CA LEU A 48 -30.54 11.01 3.76
C LEU A 48 -29.50 11.56 2.79
N ASN A 49 -28.23 11.18 2.96
CA ASN A 49 -27.11 11.78 2.22
C ASN A 49 -26.18 10.75 1.56
N GLY A 50 -26.40 9.44 1.77
CA GLY A 50 -25.63 8.36 1.18
C GLY A 50 -24.21 8.17 1.77
N TYR A 51 -23.79 8.99 2.74
CA TYR A 51 -22.46 8.88 3.35
C TYR A 51 -22.35 7.63 4.21
N ARG A 52 -21.11 7.09 4.28
CA ARG A 52 -20.76 5.96 5.15
C ARG A 52 -20.78 6.38 6.60
N GLU A 53 -21.40 5.56 7.41
CA GLU A 53 -21.49 5.69 8.85
C GLU A 53 -20.89 4.44 9.49
N TYR A 54 -19.94 4.66 10.40
CA TYR A 54 -19.20 3.62 11.08
C TYR A 54 -19.59 3.57 12.56
N THR A 55 -19.54 2.39 13.12
CA THR A 55 -19.85 2.14 14.53
C THR A 55 -18.56 1.90 15.33
N GLU A 56 -18.66 1.91 16.67
CA GLU A 56 -17.54 1.54 17.55
C GLU A 56 -17.08 0.09 17.26
N GLN A 57 -18.01 -0.80 16.90
CA GLN A 57 -17.66 -2.18 16.52
C GLN A 57 -16.79 -2.22 15.25
N ASP A 58 -17.03 -1.34 14.28
CA ASP A 58 -16.19 -1.21 13.08
C ASP A 58 -14.79 -0.73 13.45
N VAL A 59 -14.67 0.21 14.42
CA VAL A 59 -13.38 0.69 14.92
C VAL A 59 -12.58 -0.45 15.56
N GLU A 60 -13.22 -1.23 16.44
CA GLU A 60 -12.56 -2.37 17.07
C GLU A 60 -12.14 -3.43 16.07
N LEU A 61 -12.99 -3.74 15.10
CA LEU A 61 -12.67 -4.70 14.03
C LEU A 61 -11.51 -4.20 13.19
N LEU A 62 -11.49 -2.93 12.82
CA LEU A 62 -10.39 -2.30 12.07
C LEU A 62 -9.06 -2.37 12.86
N LYS A 63 -9.08 -2.14 14.18
CA LYS A 63 -7.88 -2.31 15.03
C LYS A 63 -7.37 -3.75 15.03
N ARG A 64 -8.27 -4.74 15.09
CA ARG A 64 -7.91 -6.17 14.98
C ARG A 64 -7.33 -6.51 13.61
N ILE A 65 -7.95 -6.03 12.53
CA ILE A 65 -7.43 -6.19 11.16
C ILE A 65 -6.03 -5.58 11.05
N LYS A 66 -5.82 -4.36 11.56
CA LYS A 66 -4.51 -3.70 11.58
C LYS A 66 -3.46 -4.55 12.28
N LEU A 67 -3.76 -5.09 13.45
CA LEU A 67 -2.85 -5.99 14.18
C LEU A 67 -2.45 -7.20 13.34
N LEU A 68 -3.42 -7.89 12.74
CA LEU A 68 -3.14 -9.06 11.90
C LEU A 68 -2.34 -8.71 10.65
N ARG A 69 -2.62 -7.55 10.04
CA ARG A 69 -1.84 -7.03 8.92
C ARG A 69 -0.39 -6.68 9.29
N MET A 70 -0.15 -6.16 10.49
CA MET A 70 1.22 -5.96 11.02
C MET A 70 1.99 -7.27 11.16
N LEU A 71 1.30 -8.38 11.42
CA LEU A 71 1.87 -9.73 11.42
C LEU A 71 1.97 -10.33 10.00
N ASN A 72 1.69 -9.54 8.95
CA ASN A 72 1.64 -9.98 7.56
C ASN A 72 0.66 -11.13 7.27
N VAL A 73 -0.45 -11.22 8.02
CA VAL A 73 -1.54 -12.15 7.70
C VAL A 73 -2.25 -11.66 6.43
N PRO A 74 -2.47 -12.51 5.42
CA PRO A 74 -3.18 -12.14 4.20
C PRO A 74 -4.61 -11.69 4.46
N VAL A 75 -5.12 -10.76 3.64
CA VAL A 75 -6.50 -10.25 3.75
C VAL A 75 -7.53 -11.37 3.54
N SER A 76 -7.23 -12.33 2.66
CA SER A 76 -8.04 -13.52 2.44
C SER A 76 -8.23 -14.34 3.72
N ASP A 77 -7.15 -14.60 4.44
CA ASP A 77 -7.19 -15.39 5.68
C ASP A 77 -7.93 -14.64 6.80
N ILE A 78 -7.73 -13.32 6.90
CA ILE A 78 -8.49 -12.48 7.85
C ILE A 78 -9.98 -12.57 7.55
N ARG A 79 -10.39 -12.51 6.27
CA ARG A 79 -11.78 -12.64 5.84
C ARG A 79 -12.35 -14.00 6.24
N GLU A 80 -11.63 -15.08 5.95
CA GLU A 80 -12.07 -16.42 6.30
C GLU A 80 -12.22 -16.63 7.83
N CYS A 81 -11.36 -15.97 8.63
CA CYS A 81 -11.50 -15.96 10.09
C CYS A 81 -12.75 -15.17 10.53
N ILE A 82 -13.03 -14.01 9.93
CA ILE A 82 -14.24 -13.21 10.24
C ILE A 82 -15.52 -13.99 9.88
N GLU A 83 -15.48 -14.70 8.75
CA GLU A 83 -16.59 -15.56 8.28
C GLU A 83 -16.72 -16.88 9.06
N GLY A 84 -15.81 -17.16 9.99
CA GLY A 84 -15.79 -18.40 10.78
C GLY A 84 -15.37 -19.66 9.99
N LYS A 85 -14.78 -19.49 8.80
CA LYS A 85 -14.32 -20.59 7.93
C LYS A 85 -12.95 -21.14 8.35
N LYS A 86 -12.13 -20.31 8.96
CA LYS A 86 -10.81 -20.67 9.51
C LYS A 86 -10.69 -20.28 10.97
N GLN A 87 -9.95 -21.06 11.72
CA GLN A 87 -9.55 -20.69 13.09
C GLN A 87 -8.36 -19.74 13.03
N LEU A 88 -8.39 -18.69 13.83
CA LEU A 88 -7.29 -17.74 13.91
C LEU A 88 -5.99 -18.39 14.36
N SER A 89 -6.07 -19.38 15.27
CA SER A 89 -4.93 -20.19 15.74
C SER A 89 -4.17 -20.86 14.59
N ASP A 90 -4.90 -21.42 13.62
CA ASP A 90 -4.31 -22.14 12.48
C ASP A 90 -3.57 -21.17 11.56
N VAL A 91 -4.20 -20.04 11.27
CA VAL A 91 -3.59 -18.96 10.47
C VAL A 91 -2.31 -18.43 11.12
N LEU A 92 -2.34 -18.20 12.43
CA LEU A 92 -1.17 -17.73 13.19
C LEU A 92 -0.07 -18.81 13.29
N THR A 93 -0.42 -20.09 13.37
CA THR A 93 0.55 -21.19 13.36
C THR A 93 1.29 -21.24 12.03
N ILE A 94 0.58 -21.18 10.91
CA ILE A 94 1.19 -21.13 9.57
C ILE A 94 2.10 -19.91 9.45
N ARG A 95 1.66 -18.75 9.97
CA ARG A 95 2.48 -17.52 9.93
C ARG A 95 3.73 -17.66 10.80
N LEU A 96 3.63 -18.30 11.96
CA LEU A 96 4.77 -18.56 12.84
C LEU A 96 5.82 -19.45 12.15
N GLU A 97 5.39 -20.50 11.46
CA GLU A 97 6.29 -21.36 10.68
C GLU A 97 7.00 -20.59 9.56
N ALA A 98 6.26 -19.75 8.86
CA ALA A 98 6.83 -18.88 7.82
C ALA A 98 7.87 -17.90 8.40
N ILE A 99 7.63 -17.33 9.58
CA ILE A 99 8.60 -16.44 10.25
C ILE A 99 9.84 -17.21 10.67
N LYS A 100 9.72 -18.43 11.23
CA LYS A 100 10.87 -19.27 11.59
C LYS A 100 11.72 -19.65 10.38
N ALA A 101 11.08 -19.97 9.26
CA ALA A 101 11.77 -20.26 8.01
C ALA A 101 12.56 -19.03 7.50
N GLU A 102 11.95 -17.86 7.56
CA GLU A 102 12.58 -16.59 7.17
C GLU A 102 13.75 -16.22 8.10
N GLU A 103 13.60 -16.40 9.43
CA GLU A 103 14.67 -16.19 10.39
C GLU A 103 15.88 -17.08 10.09
N ASN A 104 15.66 -18.36 9.82
CA ASN A 104 16.73 -19.28 9.45
C ASN A 104 17.42 -18.86 8.15
N ARG A 105 16.66 -18.41 7.16
CA ARG A 105 17.19 -17.91 5.90
C ARG A 105 18.07 -16.67 6.12
N ILE A 106 17.59 -15.71 6.89
CA ILE A 106 18.34 -14.50 7.22
C ILE A 106 19.64 -14.86 7.94
N ARG A 107 19.59 -15.78 8.90
CA ARG A 107 20.76 -16.26 9.61
C ARG A 107 21.82 -16.89 8.68
N GLN A 108 21.38 -17.72 7.73
CA GLN A 108 22.27 -18.32 6.73
C GLN A 108 22.90 -17.26 5.82
N ASN A 109 22.11 -16.30 5.36
CA ASN A 109 22.63 -15.19 4.55
C ASN A 109 23.64 -14.33 5.33
N HIS A 110 23.37 -14.07 6.61
CA HIS A 110 24.28 -13.31 7.48
C HIS A 110 25.64 -14.02 7.57
N LEU A 111 25.64 -15.32 7.90
CA LEU A 111 26.87 -16.12 7.97
C LEU A 111 27.63 -16.14 6.63
N LEU A 112 26.92 -16.24 5.52
CA LEU A 112 27.55 -16.21 4.20
C LEU A 112 28.17 -14.83 3.91
N CYS A 113 27.48 -13.75 4.23
CA CYS A 113 28.01 -12.41 4.08
C CYS A 113 29.26 -12.18 4.95
N GLU A 114 29.27 -12.66 6.20
CA GLU A 114 30.44 -12.58 7.07
C GLU A 114 31.63 -13.34 6.49
N GLN A 115 31.39 -14.56 5.98
CA GLN A 115 32.45 -15.36 5.34
C GLN A 115 33.03 -14.67 4.11
N LEU A 116 32.18 -14.15 3.23
CA LEU A 116 32.63 -13.45 2.01
C LEU A 116 33.36 -12.14 2.34
N ALA A 117 32.87 -11.39 3.32
CA ALA A 117 33.50 -10.15 3.77
C ALA A 117 34.93 -10.40 4.35
N ALA A 118 35.09 -11.51 5.08
CA ALA A 118 36.40 -11.89 5.65
C ALA A 118 37.41 -12.37 4.59
N MET A 119 36.96 -12.73 3.40
CA MET A 119 37.84 -13.20 2.32
C MET A 119 38.50 -12.08 1.52
N GLU A 120 38.01 -10.83 1.64
CA GLU A 120 38.50 -9.64 0.91
C GLU A 120 38.68 -9.88 -0.60
N ILE A 121 37.78 -10.67 -1.21
CA ILE A 121 37.86 -11.10 -2.61
C ILE A 121 37.12 -10.12 -3.54
N GLU A 122 37.63 -10.03 -4.78
CA GLU A 122 36.93 -9.32 -5.84
C GLU A 122 35.75 -10.16 -6.41
N ILE A 123 34.81 -9.50 -7.08
CA ILE A 123 33.63 -10.17 -7.62
C ILE A 123 33.98 -11.30 -8.63
N ASN A 124 35.10 -11.15 -9.35
CA ASN A 124 35.57 -12.13 -10.34
C ASN A 124 36.20 -13.37 -9.71
N ASP A 125 36.61 -13.26 -8.44
CA ASP A 125 37.31 -14.32 -7.70
C ASP A 125 36.35 -15.09 -6.76
N LEU A 126 35.06 -14.85 -6.87
CA LEU A 126 34.03 -15.59 -6.11
C LEU A 126 34.13 -17.11 -6.37
N PRO A 127 34.34 -17.96 -5.33
CA PRO A 127 34.51 -19.39 -5.51
C PRO A 127 33.29 -20.06 -6.15
N ALA A 128 33.50 -20.75 -7.26
CA ALA A 128 32.43 -21.45 -7.99
C ALA A 128 31.67 -22.47 -7.11
N GLU A 129 32.37 -23.10 -6.14
CA GLU A 129 31.78 -24.04 -5.19
C GLU A 129 30.73 -23.41 -4.27
N LEU A 130 30.93 -22.14 -3.87
CA LEU A 130 29.92 -21.38 -3.11
C LEU A 130 28.70 -21.08 -3.96
N ILE A 131 28.92 -20.76 -5.23
CA ILE A 131 27.86 -20.54 -6.20
C ILE A 131 27.05 -21.82 -6.38
N ASP A 132 27.72 -22.96 -6.63
CA ASP A 132 27.06 -24.27 -6.79
C ASP A 132 26.29 -24.72 -5.55
N LYS A 133 26.79 -24.44 -4.35
CA LYS A 133 26.12 -24.76 -3.09
C LYS A 133 24.80 -23.98 -2.95
N ILE A 134 24.80 -22.70 -3.31
CA ILE A 134 23.61 -21.85 -3.28
C ILE A 134 22.59 -22.30 -4.34
N PHE A 135 23.07 -22.69 -5.54
CA PHE A 135 22.23 -23.13 -6.65
C PHE A 135 21.63 -24.53 -6.48
N ARG A 136 22.18 -25.38 -5.60
CA ARG A 136 21.57 -26.71 -5.33
C ARG A 136 20.20 -26.63 -4.70
N ASP A 137 19.90 -25.57 -3.96
CA ASP A 137 18.55 -25.33 -3.46
C ASP A 137 17.76 -24.46 -4.46
N LYS A 138 17.37 -25.09 -5.58
CA LYS A 138 16.67 -24.42 -6.69
C LYS A 138 15.44 -23.61 -6.25
N ASN A 139 14.70 -24.10 -5.26
CA ASN A 139 13.47 -23.44 -4.83
C ASN A 139 13.76 -22.16 -4.04
N ALA A 140 14.77 -22.17 -3.17
CA ALA A 140 15.21 -20.97 -2.44
C ALA A 140 15.78 -19.92 -3.39
N TYR A 141 16.57 -20.34 -4.39
CA TYR A 141 17.15 -19.43 -5.38
C TYR A 141 16.09 -18.78 -6.29
N VAL A 142 15.15 -19.54 -6.82
CA VAL A 142 14.05 -19.01 -7.65
C VAL A 142 13.24 -18.00 -6.86
N TYR A 143 12.91 -18.31 -5.60
CA TYR A 143 12.19 -17.38 -4.72
C TYR A 143 12.98 -16.08 -4.48
N GLN A 144 14.30 -16.18 -4.24
CA GLN A 144 15.16 -15.00 -4.07
C GLN A 144 15.22 -14.14 -5.34
N LEU A 145 15.36 -14.77 -6.51
CA LEU A 145 15.34 -14.06 -7.80
C LEU A 145 14.01 -13.35 -8.05
N GLU A 146 12.89 -13.97 -7.69
CA GLU A 146 11.58 -13.34 -7.81
C GLU A 146 11.44 -12.12 -6.89
N GLN A 147 11.97 -12.19 -5.66
CA GLN A 147 12.00 -11.05 -4.74
C GLN A 147 12.87 -9.92 -5.28
N LEU A 148 14.07 -10.22 -5.78
CA LEU A 148 14.96 -9.24 -6.40
C LEU A 148 14.30 -8.59 -7.62
N LYS A 149 13.74 -9.37 -8.54
CA LYS A 149 12.98 -8.86 -9.70
C LYS A 149 11.79 -7.97 -9.29
N LYS A 150 11.14 -8.31 -8.19
CA LYS A 150 10.05 -7.48 -7.66
C LYS A 150 10.57 -6.15 -7.12
N HIS A 151 11.70 -6.17 -6.42
CA HIS A 151 12.37 -4.97 -5.91
C HIS A 151 12.81 -4.06 -7.06
N ASP A 152 13.55 -4.60 -8.02
CA ASP A 152 14.03 -3.88 -9.21
C ASP A 152 12.86 -3.29 -10.02
N ARG A 153 11.75 -4.03 -10.15
CA ARG A 153 10.53 -3.55 -10.83
C ARG A 153 9.92 -2.36 -10.08
N MET A 154 9.89 -2.42 -8.75
CA MET A 154 9.38 -1.31 -7.93
C MET A 154 10.27 -0.07 -8.04
N GLU A 155 11.58 -0.22 -8.00
CA GLU A 155 12.53 0.88 -8.20
C GLU A 155 12.38 1.51 -9.59
N ASN A 156 12.26 0.69 -10.64
CA ASN A 156 12.03 1.16 -12.00
C ASN A 156 10.69 1.90 -12.14
N LEU A 157 9.62 1.44 -11.48
CA LEU A 157 8.33 2.13 -11.46
C LEU A 157 8.41 3.49 -10.75
N ILE A 158 9.13 3.56 -9.63
CA ILE A 158 9.37 4.81 -8.91
C ILE A 158 10.19 5.78 -9.76
N PHE A 159 11.24 5.29 -10.43
CA PHE A 159 12.05 6.10 -11.34
C PHE A 159 11.22 6.63 -12.52
N LEU A 160 10.41 5.76 -13.13
CA LEU A 160 9.53 6.13 -14.25
C LEU A 160 8.48 7.16 -13.81
N SER A 161 7.89 7.02 -12.64
CA SER A 161 6.93 7.97 -12.07
C SER A 161 7.55 9.35 -11.87
N LYS A 162 8.79 9.42 -11.35
CA LYS A 162 9.54 10.68 -11.20
C LYS A 162 9.84 11.33 -12.56
N GLN A 163 10.18 10.55 -13.57
CA GLN A 163 10.40 11.09 -14.93
C GLN A 163 9.11 11.64 -15.54
N ILE A 164 7.99 10.93 -15.40
CA ILE A 164 6.68 11.37 -15.90
C ILE A 164 6.26 12.68 -15.22
N THR A 165 6.42 12.79 -13.91
CA THR A 165 6.09 14.04 -13.20
C THR A 165 6.98 15.21 -13.63
N CYS A 166 8.26 14.97 -13.90
CA CYS A 166 9.17 15.97 -14.42
C CYS A 166 8.74 16.44 -15.83
N ILE A 167 8.43 15.51 -16.73
CA ILE A 167 7.97 15.83 -18.11
C ILE A 167 6.66 16.62 -18.09
N LEU A 168 5.70 16.21 -17.24
CA LEU A 168 4.44 16.93 -17.07
C LEU A 168 4.68 18.35 -16.53
N GLY A 169 5.60 18.51 -15.57
CA GLY A 169 6.01 19.82 -15.08
C GLY A 169 6.56 20.73 -16.18
N TRP A 170 7.45 20.22 -17.03
CA TRP A 170 7.98 20.97 -18.17
C TRP A 170 6.91 21.32 -19.22
N LEU A 171 5.97 20.39 -19.48
CA LEU A 171 4.86 20.68 -20.39
C LEU A 171 3.97 21.82 -19.88
N ILE A 172 3.71 21.87 -18.59
CA ILE A 172 2.94 22.97 -17.99
C ILE A 172 3.69 24.30 -18.13
N VAL A 173 4.99 24.33 -17.85
CA VAL A 173 5.81 25.53 -18.03
C VAL A 173 5.77 26.01 -19.49
N ILE A 174 5.88 25.10 -20.46
CA ILE A 174 5.79 25.43 -21.88
C ILE A 174 4.41 26.03 -22.22
N VAL A 175 3.32 25.40 -21.73
CA VAL A 175 1.95 25.91 -21.96
C VAL A 175 1.77 27.30 -21.38
N VAL A 176 2.25 27.56 -20.17
CA VAL A 176 2.20 28.87 -19.52
C VAL A 176 3.02 29.92 -20.31
N CYS A 177 4.22 29.54 -20.75
CA CYS A 177 5.05 30.44 -21.58
C CYS A 177 4.39 30.76 -22.93
N LEU A 178 3.77 29.75 -23.57
CA LEU A 178 3.03 29.97 -24.80
C LEU A 178 1.82 30.87 -24.59
N GLN A 179 1.07 30.70 -23.52
CA GLN A 179 -0.06 31.57 -23.19
C GLN A 179 0.38 33.00 -22.92
N PHE A 180 1.51 33.18 -22.21
CA PHE A 180 2.08 34.52 -21.98
C PHE A 180 2.54 35.17 -23.30
N TYR A 181 3.21 34.41 -24.16
CA TYR A 181 3.65 34.88 -25.49
C TYR A 181 2.48 35.26 -26.39
N PHE A 182 1.45 34.40 -26.50
CA PHE A 182 0.24 34.67 -27.27
C PHE A 182 -0.62 35.77 -26.61
N GLY A 183 -0.67 35.87 -25.29
CA GLY A 183 -1.36 36.93 -24.54
C GLY A 183 -0.74 38.31 -24.80
N LEU A 184 0.58 38.41 -24.93
CA LEU A 184 1.29 39.63 -25.31
C LEU A 184 1.10 39.99 -26.81
N PHE A 185 0.94 38.99 -27.68
CA PHE A 185 0.80 39.20 -29.15
C PHE A 185 -0.66 39.44 -29.57
N ALA A 186 -1.62 38.92 -28.80
CA ALA A 186 -3.05 39.01 -29.08
C ALA A 186 -3.75 40.05 -28.20
N ALA A 187 -3.42 41.32 -28.38
CA ALA A 187 -4.26 42.44 -27.88
C ALA A 187 -5.70 42.41 -28.44
N HIS A 188 -6.05 41.40 -29.24
CA HIS A 188 -7.33 41.21 -29.92
C HIS A 188 -8.09 39.90 -29.57
N VAL A 189 -7.60 39.05 -28.66
CA VAL A 189 -8.33 37.82 -28.28
C VAL A 189 -9.33 38.17 -27.17
N SER A 190 -10.59 37.72 -27.35
CA SER A 190 -11.69 38.00 -26.46
C SER A 190 -11.38 37.55 -25.02
N LYS A 191 -11.60 38.43 -24.03
CA LYS A 191 -11.39 38.21 -22.57
C LYS A 191 -11.91 36.86 -22.03
N PRO A 192 -13.05 36.28 -22.50
CA PRO A 192 -13.51 34.99 -22.00
C PRO A 192 -12.58 33.83 -22.32
N LEU A 193 -11.86 33.82 -23.43
CA LEU A 193 -10.95 32.74 -23.79
C LEU A 193 -9.68 32.73 -22.91
N GLN A 194 -9.20 33.90 -22.48
CA GLN A 194 -8.07 34.05 -21.55
C GLN A 194 -8.43 33.52 -20.15
N ILE A 195 -9.65 33.73 -19.69
CA ILE A 195 -10.13 33.26 -18.38
C ILE A 195 -10.24 31.72 -18.40
N VAL A 196 -10.78 31.14 -19.46
CA VAL A 196 -10.91 29.68 -19.60
C VAL A 196 -9.54 28.97 -19.59
N THR A 197 -8.56 29.53 -20.31
CA THR A 197 -7.20 28.97 -20.35
C THR A 197 -6.49 29.09 -19.01
N PHE A 198 -6.68 30.18 -18.29
CA PHE A 198 -6.13 30.36 -16.95
C PHE A 198 -6.75 29.40 -15.91
N ILE A 199 -8.06 29.17 -15.98
CA ILE A 199 -8.75 28.20 -15.13
C ILE A 199 -8.28 26.78 -15.42
N MET A 200 -8.11 26.40 -16.69
CA MET A 200 -7.63 25.06 -17.08
C MET A 200 -6.19 24.82 -16.61
N THR A 201 -5.29 25.82 -16.70
CA THR A 201 -3.92 25.67 -16.19
C THR A 201 -3.87 25.61 -14.65
N ALA A 202 -4.69 26.38 -13.95
CA ALA A 202 -4.80 26.33 -12.49
C ALA A 202 -5.34 24.97 -11.99
N LEU A 203 -6.32 24.38 -12.70
CA LEU A 203 -6.85 23.05 -12.41
C LEU A 203 -5.80 21.94 -12.66
N LEU A 204 -5.04 22.03 -13.75
CA LEU A 204 -3.94 21.10 -14.04
C LEU A 204 -2.83 21.19 -12.97
N PHE A 205 -2.48 22.40 -12.54
CA PHE A 205 -1.50 22.61 -11.46
C PHE A 205 -1.99 22.02 -10.14
N SER A 206 -3.26 22.18 -9.80
CA SER A 206 -3.88 21.61 -8.60
C SER A 206 -3.92 20.07 -8.61
N CYS A 207 -4.09 19.44 -9.78
CA CYS A 207 -4.07 17.97 -9.91
C CYS A 207 -2.68 17.35 -9.75
N ILE A 208 -1.60 18.09 -10.00
CA ILE A 208 -0.22 17.57 -9.94
C ILE A 208 0.37 17.72 -8.53
N PHE A 209 -0.08 18.72 -7.76
CA PHE A 209 0.41 18.99 -6.41
C PHE A 209 -0.47 18.38 -5.30
N TRP A 210 -1.50 17.64 -5.64
CA TRP A 210 -2.37 16.91 -4.71
C TRP A 210 -2.23 15.40 -4.93
#